data_e740785cae39ca5db7bda702119b9269
#
_entry.id   e740785cae39ca5db7bda702119b9269
#
_cell.length_a   1.000
_cell.length_b   1.000
_cell.length_c   1.000
_cell.angle_alpha   90.00
_cell.angle_beta   90.00
_cell.angle_gamma   90.00
#
_symmetry.space_group_name_H-M   'P 1'
#
loop_
_entity.id
_entity.type
_entity.pdbx_description
1 polymer ?
#
loop_
_entity_poly.entity_id
_entity_poly.type
_entity_poly.pdbx_seq_one_letter_code
_entity_poly.pdbx_strand_id
1 'polypeptide(L)'
;MQVHLFGSIDIELGERRLAARSFGGRKPKQLMEILLLRRGHPVPADELALLLWPGDASVGDPATVQHYLSVLRRRLQHAQGGKGSLLRHVHGGYELDQDLFDLDLDRFDAAVAAADCAPTARRRSLVTRALELVTGEVLADEPDAAWAL
;
A
#
# COMPACT_ATOMS: atom_id res chain seq x y z
N MET A 1 -6.79 -11.30 0.60
CA MET A 1 -5.37 -10.95 0.76
C MET A 1 -5.26 -9.99 1.93
N GLN A 2 -4.33 -10.21 2.85
CA GLN A 2 -4.09 -9.26 3.95
C GLN A 2 -2.83 -8.45 3.66
N VAL A 3 -2.88 -7.14 3.92
CA VAL A 3 -1.78 -6.20 3.69
C VAL A 3 -1.46 -5.51 5.00
N HIS A 4 -0.19 -5.49 5.36
CA HIS A 4 0.32 -4.88 6.58
C HIS A 4 1.28 -3.74 6.21
N LEU A 5 1.02 -2.55 6.73
CA LEU A 5 1.87 -1.38 6.59
C LEU A 5 2.41 -0.87 7.93
N PHE A 6 1.86 -1.32 9.05
CA PHE A 6 2.50 -1.10 10.35
C PHE A 6 3.77 -1.96 10.44
N GLY A 7 4.93 -1.31 10.45
CA GLY A 7 6.24 -1.91 10.19
C GLY A 7 6.64 -1.79 8.73
N SER A 8 7.42 -2.73 8.22
CA SER A 8 7.73 -2.84 6.78
C SER A 8 6.56 -3.49 6.04
N ILE A 9 6.36 -3.10 4.78
CA ILE A 9 5.29 -3.70 3.96
C ILE A 9 5.38 -5.22 3.92
N ASP A 10 4.25 -5.86 4.17
CA ASP A 10 4.08 -7.30 4.12
C ASP A 10 2.69 -7.67 3.60
N ILE A 11 2.63 -8.64 2.70
CA ILE A 11 1.38 -9.08 2.08
C ILE A 11 1.21 -10.59 2.26
N GLU A 12 0.10 -11.00 2.86
CA GLU A 12 -0.27 -12.39 3.04
C GLU A 12 -1.31 -12.83 2.00
N LEU A 13 -0.99 -13.89 1.27
CA LEU A 13 -1.78 -14.48 0.18
C LEU A 13 -2.05 -15.96 0.48
N GLY A 14 -2.95 -16.25 1.41
CA GLY A 14 -3.12 -17.60 1.94
C GLY A 14 -1.84 -18.08 2.64
N GLU A 15 -1.22 -19.15 2.15
CA GLU A 15 0.04 -19.67 2.69
C GLU A 15 1.30 -18.96 2.17
N ARG A 16 1.16 -18.06 1.21
CA ARG A 16 2.28 -17.30 0.62
C ARG A 16 2.40 -15.94 1.28
N ARG A 17 3.64 -15.46 1.38
CA ARG A 17 3.97 -14.15 1.94
C ARG A 17 4.90 -13.38 1.00
N LEU A 18 4.56 -12.12 0.74
CA LEU A 18 5.37 -11.17 -0.01
C LEU A 18 5.91 -10.12 0.95
N ALA A 19 7.14 -10.29 1.41
CA ALA A 19 7.86 -9.29 2.17
C ALA A 19 8.49 -8.23 1.24
N ALA A 20 9.01 -7.14 1.80
CA ALA A 20 9.61 -6.01 1.09
C ALA A 20 10.53 -6.39 -0.09
N ARG A 21 11.36 -7.44 0.06
CA ARG A 21 12.29 -7.93 -0.99
C ARG A 21 11.60 -8.64 -2.17
N SER A 22 10.34 -9.00 -2.04
CA SER A 22 9.62 -9.82 -3.05
C SER A 22 9.08 -9.01 -4.23
N PHE A 23 9.05 -7.67 -4.13
CA PHE A 23 8.45 -6.80 -5.13
C PHE A 23 9.29 -6.58 -6.40
N GLY A 24 10.52 -7.09 -6.45
CA GLY A 24 11.40 -6.98 -7.63
C GLY A 24 12.32 -5.76 -7.61
N GLY A 25 12.47 -5.11 -6.46
CA GLY A 25 13.36 -3.99 -6.22
C GLY A 25 12.71 -2.88 -5.40
N ARG A 26 13.50 -1.87 -5.01
CA ARG A 26 13.03 -0.76 -4.17
C ARG A 26 11.93 0.06 -4.86
N LYS A 27 12.10 0.43 -6.12
CA LYS A 27 11.11 1.27 -6.84
C LYS A 27 9.76 0.59 -7.06
N PRO A 28 9.68 -0.69 -7.50
CA PRO A 28 8.41 -1.41 -7.52
C PRO A 28 7.76 -1.55 -6.14
N LYS A 29 8.56 -1.73 -5.07
CA LYS A 29 8.06 -1.75 -3.70
C LYS A 29 7.43 -0.39 -3.33
N GLN A 30 8.16 0.71 -3.53
CA GLN A 30 7.67 2.07 -3.27
C GLN A 30 6.40 2.39 -4.07
N LEU A 31 6.28 1.94 -5.33
CA LEU A 31 5.04 2.07 -6.10
C LEU A 31 3.86 1.37 -5.43
N MET A 32 4.07 0.14 -4.93
CA MET A 32 3.02 -0.57 -4.20
C MET A 32 2.60 0.19 -2.94
N GLU A 33 3.55 0.70 -2.18
CA GLU A 33 3.31 1.46 -0.95
C GLU A 33 2.56 2.77 -1.22
N ILE A 34 2.97 3.53 -2.25
CA ILE A 34 2.28 4.76 -2.67
C ILE A 34 0.83 4.45 -3.04
N LEU A 35 0.60 3.42 -3.86
CA LEU A 35 -0.74 3.04 -4.29
C LEU A 35 -1.62 2.54 -3.13
N LEU A 36 -1.04 1.88 -2.13
CA LEU A 36 -1.74 1.48 -0.90
C LEU A 36 -2.13 2.69 -0.05
N LEU A 37 -1.24 3.68 0.10
CA LEU A 37 -1.55 4.92 0.82
C LEU A 37 -2.58 5.78 0.08
N ARG A 38 -2.59 5.73 -1.26
CA ARG A 38 -3.54 6.44 -2.14
C ARG A 38 -4.76 5.62 -2.53
N ARG A 39 -5.04 4.53 -1.81
CA ARG A 39 -6.15 3.62 -2.10
C ARG A 39 -7.48 4.37 -2.33
N GLY A 40 -8.23 3.93 -3.34
CA GLY A 40 -9.47 4.59 -3.75
C GLY A 40 -9.30 5.82 -4.63
N HIS A 41 -8.05 6.20 -4.93
CA HIS A 41 -7.75 7.34 -5.79
C HIS A 41 -6.75 6.91 -6.85
N PRO A 42 -7.10 6.91 -8.14
CA PRO A 42 -6.16 6.66 -9.22
C PRO A 42 -5.02 7.68 -9.21
N VAL A 43 -3.78 7.21 -9.34
CA VAL A 43 -2.60 8.06 -9.36
C VAL A 43 -2.02 8.09 -10.76
N PRO A 44 -1.91 9.27 -11.41
CA PRO A 44 -1.31 9.43 -12.73
C PRO A 44 0.17 9.02 -12.74
N ALA A 45 0.68 8.57 -13.90
CA ALA A 45 2.07 8.12 -14.02
C ALA A 45 3.10 9.23 -13.76
N ASP A 46 2.79 10.46 -14.12
CA ASP A 46 3.61 11.65 -13.86
C ASP A 46 3.65 11.99 -12.36
N GLU A 47 2.53 11.87 -11.64
CA GLU A 47 2.50 12.03 -10.18
C GLU A 47 3.31 10.91 -9.50
N LEU A 48 3.18 9.66 -9.94
CA LEU A 48 4.00 8.55 -9.44
C LEU A 48 5.50 8.81 -9.68
N ALA A 49 5.86 9.38 -10.82
CA ALA A 49 7.24 9.76 -11.11
C ALA A 49 7.76 10.81 -10.12
N LEU A 50 6.99 11.88 -9.87
CA LEU A 50 7.37 12.92 -8.91
C LEU A 50 7.54 12.38 -7.49
N LEU A 51 6.65 11.46 -7.06
CA LEU A 51 6.72 10.84 -5.74
C LEU A 51 7.95 9.92 -5.61
N LEU A 52 8.29 9.16 -6.66
CA LEU A 52 9.43 8.24 -6.65
C LEU A 52 10.79 8.93 -6.76
N TRP A 53 10.86 10.10 -7.40
CA TRP A 53 12.10 10.86 -7.60
C TRP A 53 11.88 12.34 -7.26
N PRO A 54 11.69 12.65 -5.96
CA PRO A 54 11.51 14.04 -5.55
C PRO A 54 12.76 14.86 -5.89
N GLY A 55 12.57 15.95 -6.67
CA GLY A 55 13.65 16.86 -7.04
C GLY A 55 14.49 16.46 -8.27
N ASP A 56 14.22 15.31 -8.90
CA ASP A 56 14.94 14.89 -10.11
C ASP A 56 13.97 14.60 -11.28
N ALA A 57 13.56 15.66 -11.94
CA ALA A 57 12.68 15.59 -13.11
C ALA A 57 13.33 14.87 -14.32
N SER A 58 14.66 14.67 -14.32
CA SER A 58 15.37 14.01 -15.43
C SER A 58 15.27 12.49 -15.37
N VAL A 59 15.02 11.91 -14.20
CA VAL A 59 14.92 10.47 -13.98
C VAL A 59 13.46 9.98 -13.97
N GLY A 60 12.52 10.88 -13.72
CA GLY A 60 11.08 10.61 -13.59
C GLY A 60 10.34 10.51 -14.92
N ASP A 61 10.89 9.82 -15.93
CA ASP A 61 10.17 9.55 -17.17
C ASP A 61 8.97 8.62 -16.89
N PRO A 62 7.74 8.97 -17.32
CA PRO A 62 6.56 8.11 -17.24
C PRO A 62 6.79 6.70 -17.80
N ALA A 63 7.64 6.53 -18.82
CA ALA A 63 8.01 5.24 -19.35
C ALA A 63 8.76 4.36 -18.33
N THR A 64 9.60 4.97 -17.50
CA THR A 64 10.29 4.28 -16.40
C THR A 64 9.30 3.82 -15.33
N VAL A 65 8.32 4.66 -14.97
CA VAL A 65 7.23 4.28 -14.06
C VAL A 65 6.44 3.09 -14.62
N GLN A 66 6.08 3.12 -15.90
CA GLN A 66 5.37 2.02 -16.57
C GLN A 66 6.17 0.70 -16.54
N HIS A 67 7.50 0.79 -16.70
CA HIS A 67 8.37 -0.38 -16.55
C HIS A 67 8.25 -0.98 -15.13
N TYR A 68 8.38 -0.17 -14.08
CA TYR A 68 8.27 -0.65 -12.71
C TYR A 68 6.87 -1.16 -12.34
N LEU A 69 5.82 -0.52 -12.85
CA LEU A 69 4.44 -1.02 -12.72
C LEU A 69 4.27 -2.39 -13.39
N SER A 70 4.92 -2.61 -14.52
CA SER A 70 4.91 -3.91 -15.20
C SER A 70 5.66 -4.99 -14.41
N VAL A 71 6.78 -4.63 -13.78
CA VAL A 71 7.50 -5.53 -12.85
C VAL A 71 6.61 -5.88 -11.66
N LEU A 72 6.02 -4.87 -11.03
CA LEU A 72 5.12 -5.03 -9.88
C LEU A 72 3.93 -5.93 -10.24
N ARG A 73 3.27 -5.66 -11.35
CA ARG A 73 2.12 -6.46 -11.83
C ARG A 73 2.49 -7.93 -11.98
N ARG A 74 3.62 -8.23 -12.62
CA ARG A 74 4.09 -9.63 -12.78
C ARG A 74 4.32 -10.32 -11.43
N ARG A 75 4.91 -9.61 -10.46
CA ARG A 75 5.15 -10.16 -9.11
C ARG A 75 3.86 -10.46 -8.37
N LEU A 76 2.91 -9.53 -8.41
CA LEU A 76 1.60 -9.69 -7.80
C LEU A 76 0.80 -10.83 -8.46
N GLN A 77 0.75 -10.89 -9.79
CA GLN A 77 0.06 -11.97 -10.52
C GLN A 77 0.65 -13.33 -10.21
N HIS A 78 1.98 -13.44 -10.17
CA HIS A 78 2.64 -14.69 -9.82
C HIS A 78 2.27 -15.15 -8.39
N ALA A 79 2.24 -14.21 -7.46
CA ALA A 79 1.86 -14.48 -6.08
C ALA A 79 0.38 -14.90 -5.95
N GLN A 80 -0.52 -14.27 -6.69
CA GLN A 80 -1.97 -14.55 -6.68
C GLN A 80 -2.36 -15.82 -7.45
N GLY A 81 -1.41 -16.50 -8.11
CA GLY A 81 -1.71 -17.67 -8.92
C GLY A 81 -2.57 -17.37 -10.15
N GLY A 82 -2.46 -16.15 -10.70
CA GLY A 82 -3.17 -15.70 -11.90
C GLY A 82 -4.62 -15.30 -11.71
N LYS A 83 -5.11 -15.21 -10.48
CA LYS A 83 -6.48 -14.80 -10.16
C LYS A 83 -6.58 -13.27 -10.08
N GLY A 84 -7.16 -12.65 -11.10
CA GLY A 84 -7.42 -11.21 -11.13
C GLY A 84 -6.17 -10.34 -11.32
N SER A 85 -6.34 -9.04 -11.40
CA SER A 85 -5.25 -8.07 -11.41
C SER A 85 -5.46 -7.07 -10.29
N LEU A 86 -4.66 -7.18 -9.23
CA LEU A 86 -4.67 -6.22 -8.13
C LEU A 86 -4.37 -4.80 -8.61
N LEU A 87 -3.42 -4.66 -9.54
CA LEU A 87 -3.02 -3.38 -10.11
C LEU A 87 -3.78 -3.12 -11.40
N ARG A 88 -4.66 -2.11 -11.37
CA ARG A 88 -5.49 -1.68 -12.51
C ARG A 88 -4.98 -0.37 -13.10
N HIS A 89 -5.13 -0.24 -14.40
CA HIS A 89 -5.02 1.03 -15.12
C HIS A 89 -6.44 1.50 -15.45
N VAL A 90 -6.82 2.66 -14.93
CA VAL A 90 -8.16 3.23 -15.07
C VAL A 90 -8.06 4.64 -15.64
N HIS A 91 -9.22 5.26 -15.94
CA HIS A 91 -9.21 6.66 -16.32
C HIS A 91 -8.65 7.51 -15.15
N GLY A 92 -7.59 8.25 -15.43
CA GLY A 92 -6.90 9.06 -14.42
C GLY A 92 -5.62 8.43 -13.84
N GLY A 93 -5.29 7.17 -14.14
CA GLY A 93 -4.02 6.60 -13.70
C GLY A 93 -4.06 5.14 -13.26
N TYR A 94 -3.26 4.83 -12.26
CA TYR A 94 -3.12 3.49 -11.70
C TYR A 94 -3.71 3.44 -10.30
N GLU A 95 -4.39 2.35 -10.00
CA GLU A 95 -4.96 2.09 -8.67
C GLU A 95 -4.86 0.61 -8.30
N LEU A 96 -5.03 0.31 -7.02
CA LEU A 96 -5.21 -1.05 -6.53
C LEU A 96 -6.70 -1.35 -6.37
N ASP A 97 -7.10 -2.56 -6.75
CA ASP A 97 -8.45 -3.06 -6.54
C ASP A 97 -8.68 -3.35 -5.06
N GLN A 98 -9.41 -2.45 -4.39
CA GLN A 98 -9.64 -2.51 -2.95
C GLN A 98 -10.45 -3.74 -2.51
N ASP A 99 -11.27 -4.29 -3.39
CA ASP A 99 -12.07 -5.48 -3.09
C ASP A 99 -11.20 -6.75 -2.96
N LEU A 100 -9.94 -6.68 -3.39
CA LEU A 100 -9.02 -7.80 -3.38
C LEU A 100 -8.11 -7.88 -2.14
N PHE A 101 -8.11 -6.85 -1.29
CA PHE A 101 -7.26 -6.83 -0.10
C PHE A 101 -7.92 -6.21 1.12
N ASP A 102 -7.44 -6.61 2.28
CA ASP A 102 -7.79 -6.08 3.60
C ASP A 102 -6.52 -5.45 4.19
N LEU A 103 -6.56 -4.15 4.44
CA LEU A 103 -5.42 -3.34 4.88
C LEU A 103 -5.50 -3.08 6.39
N ASP A 104 -4.40 -3.25 7.10
CA ASP A 104 -4.33 -2.99 8.54
C ASP A 104 -4.62 -1.51 8.90
N LEU A 105 -4.20 -0.55 8.06
CA LEU A 105 -4.55 0.87 8.22
C LEU A 105 -6.06 1.10 8.16
N ASP A 106 -6.78 0.47 7.23
CA ASP A 106 -8.24 0.62 7.13
C ASP A 106 -8.96 0.05 8.36
N ARG A 107 -8.44 -1.08 8.86
CA ARG A 107 -8.96 -1.67 10.12
C ARG A 107 -8.68 -0.77 11.32
N PHE A 108 -7.50 -0.14 11.35
CA PHE A 108 -7.14 0.82 12.38
C PHE A 108 -8.07 2.05 12.33
N ASP A 109 -8.20 2.68 11.16
CA ASP A 109 -9.05 3.85 10.97
C ASP A 109 -10.51 3.56 11.33
N ALA A 110 -11.03 2.40 10.91
CA ALA A 110 -12.38 1.96 11.27
C ALA A 110 -12.56 1.75 12.78
N ALA A 111 -11.56 1.20 13.46
CA ALA A 111 -11.61 0.99 14.90
C ALA A 111 -11.57 2.33 15.66
N VAL A 112 -10.76 3.28 15.22
CA VAL A 112 -10.68 4.65 15.78
C VAL A 112 -12.01 5.38 15.56
N ALA A 113 -12.54 5.41 14.35
CA ALA A 113 -13.82 6.05 14.04
C ALA A 113 -14.98 5.44 14.86
N ALA A 114 -14.98 4.11 15.01
CA ALA A 114 -15.97 3.44 15.87
C ALA A 114 -15.82 3.80 17.35
N ALA A 115 -14.60 4.01 17.82
CA ALA A 115 -14.34 4.40 19.21
C ALA A 115 -14.82 5.84 19.48
N ASP A 116 -14.68 6.75 18.53
CA ASP A 116 -15.12 8.14 18.66
C ASP A 116 -16.64 8.24 18.82
N CYS A 117 -17.39 7.38 18.15
CA CYS A 117 -18.85 7.32 18.22
C CYS A 117 -19.39 6.43 19.33
N ALA A 118 -18.55 5.68 20.06
CA ALA A 118 -18.99 4.67 21.01
C ALA A 118 -19.22 5.23 22.41
N PRO A 119 -20.20 4.67 23.17
CA PRO A 119 -20.30 4.90 24.61
C PRO A 119 -19.01 4.51 25.35
N THR A 120 -18.73 5.18 26.46
CA THR A 120 -17.49 5.01 27.25
C THR A 120 -17.17 3.55 27.56
N ALA A 121 -18.16 2.73 27.88
CA ALA A 121 -17.97 1.31 28.17
C ALA A 121 -17.40 0.50 27.02
N ARG A 122 -17.75 0.85 25.77
CA ARG A 122 -17.31 0.15 24.54
C ARG A 122 -16.05 0.79 23.94
N ARG A 123 -15.82 2.08 24.16
CA ARG A 123 -14.68 2.84 23.62
C ARG A 123 -13.35 2.19 23.93
N ARG A 124 -13.16 1.76 25.17
CA ARG A 124 -11.91 1.12 25.62
C ARG A 124 -11.54 -0.09 24.79
N SER A 125 -12.47 -1.01 24.54
CA SER A 125 -12.20 -2.22 23.75
C SER A 125 -11.87 -1.90 22.29
N LEU A 126 -12.49 -0.88 21.71
CA LEU A 126 -12.22 -0.44 20.35
C LEU A 126 -10.83 0.20 20.23
N VAL A 127 -10.45 1.05 21.19
CA VAL A 127 -9.09 1.63 21.24
C VAL A 127 -8.04 0.54 21.43
N THR A 128 -8.27 -0.41 22.35
CA THR A 128 -7.35 -1.55 22.52
C THR A 128 -7.17 -2.32 21.22
N ARG A 129 -8.27 -2.61 20.52
CA ARG A 129 -8.21 -3.29 19.21
C ARG A 129 -7.46 -2.49 18.15
N ALA A 130 -7.60 -1.16 18.12
CA ALA A 130 -6.82 -0.32 17.22
C ALA A 130 -5.32 -0.40 17.55
N LEU A 131 -4.97 -0.31 18.85
CA LEU A 131 -3.57 -0.38 19.29
C LEU A 131 -2.92 -1.74 19.02
N GLU A 132 -3.67 -2.85 19.07
CA GLU A 132 -3.17 -4.19 18.73
C GLU A 132 -2.75 -4.33 17.25
N LEU A 133 -3.27 -3.47 16.36
CA LEU A 133 -2.87 -3.44 14.95
C LEU A 133 -1.53 -2.73 14.74
N VAL A 134 -1.15 -1.82 15.67
CA VAL A 134 0.06 -1.00 15.55
C VAL A 134 1.27 -1.81 16.01
N THR A 135 1.91 -2.49 15.09
CA THR A 135 3.12 -3.30 15.35
C THR A 135 4.43 -2.53 15.16
N GLY A 136 4.36 -1.31 14.65
CA GLY A 136 5.49 -0.41 14.38
C GLY A 136 5.05 0.87 13.69
N GLU A 137 5.99 1.71 13.31
CA GLU A 137 5.71 2.88 12.46
C GLU A 137 5.24 2.42 11.07
N VAL A 138 4.34 3.17 10.47
CA VAL A 138 3.87 2.88 9.10
C VAL A 138 5.05 3.00 8.14
N LEU A 139 5.30 1.94 7.33
CA LEU A 139 6.40 1.88 6.37
C LEU A 139 7.76 2.18 7.00
N ALA A 140 8.06 1.55 8.12
CA ALA A 140 9.27 1.76 8.93
C ALA A 140 10.60 1.61 8.14
N ASP A 141 10.57 0.96 6.97
CA ASP A 141 11.70 0.80 6.06
C ASP A 141 11.82 1.91 4.99
N GLU A 142 10.94 2.93 5.02
CA GLU A 142 10.97 4.11 4.15
C GLU A 142 10.97 5.43 4.97
N PRO A 143 11.87 5.63 5.94
CA PRO A 143 11.81 6.76 6.88
C PRO A 143 11.98 8.13 6.22
N ASP A 144 12.63 8.19 5.05
CA ASP A 144 12.91 9.44 4.32
C ASP A 144 11.93 9.67 3.16
N ALA A 145 10.89 8.87 3.05
CA ALA A 145 9.94 8.97 1.95
C ALA A 145 8.89 10.06 2.22
N ALA A 146 9.04 11.22 1.58
CA ALA A 146 8.12 12.35 1.74
C ALA A 146 6.65 12.01 1.42
N TRP A 147 6.40 10.96 0.64
CA TRP A 147 5.06 10.48 0.32
C TRP A 147 4.47 9.54 1.38
N ALA A 148 5.27 9.11 2.36
CA ALA A 148 4.83 8.25 3.47
C ALA A 148 4.41 9.05 4.73
N LEU A 149 4.58 10.38 4.71
CA LEU A 149 4.28 11.29 5.81
C LEU A 149 2.87 11.87 5.74
#